data_72947c31b0c807493397000f570eee32
#
_entry.id   72947c31b0c807493397000f570eee32
#
_cell.length_a   1.000
_cell.length_b   1.000
_cell.length_c   1.000
_cell.angle_alpha   90.00
_cell.angle_beta   90.00
_cell.angle_gamma   90.00
#
_symmetry.space_group_name_H-M   'P 1'
#
loop_
_entity.id
_entity.type
_entity.pdbx_description
1 polymer ?
#
loop_
_entity_poly.entity_id
_entity_poly.type
_entity_poly.pdbx_seq_one_letter_code
_entity_poly.pdbx_strand_id
1 'polypeptide(L)'
;DRSILVFQPRFGLSAGQTYVAMLNLSAISAITMSEMAGEENMIEWTFLAPETVVPDELPTVATIYPTADELPENLLRFYIVFSQPMQRGNVYDVVQLLDANGNEVEYPFLRIGQEFWDQDMQVLTIILDPGRIKQGVAPNIEAGAPLINEGHYELVIGTEITDAYGRPLGDTVSKVFTVIMPDYQSPDPEQWGLNLPDTNTRDSLTINLDGTIDPIIAPRLIRVQDQNGQSVPVTYSFTDDEQMLHLTPVQAWANGRYRLVVHPTLEDYAGNRVESLFDMPEGTVADLAATANERQPIYIDFQIGES
;
A
#
# COMPACT_ATOMS: atom_id res chain seq x y z
N ASP A 1 -21.45 -20.45 11.26
CA ASP A 1 -20.77 -19.17 11.52
C ASP A 1 -20.11 -19.25 12.88
N ARG A 2 -18.78 -19.10 12.91
CA ARG A 2 -18.03 -18.96 14.17
C ARG A 2 -17.66 -17.49 14.30
N SER A 3 -18.28 -16.77 15.21
CA SER A 3 -17.84 -15.43 15.60
C SER A 3 -16.57 -15.55 16.42
N ILE A 4 -15.52 -14.84 16.03
CA ILE A 4 -14.23 -14.80 16.73
C ILE A 4 -14.13 -13.44 17.42
N LEU A 5 -13.87 -13.44 18.71
CA LEU A 5 -13.52 -12.23 19.46
C LEU A 5 -11.99 -12.12 19.51
N VAL A 6 -11.44 -11.03 19.00
CA VAL A 6 -10.01 -10.75 19.04
C VAL A 6 -9.75 -9.66 20.06
N PHE A 7 -8.86 -9.91 21.00
CA PHE A 7 -8.34 -8.91 21.91
C PHE A 7 -6.99 -8.41 21.43
N GLN A 8 -6.90 -7.12 21.18
CA GLN A 8 -5.65 -6.46 20.83
C GLN A 8 -5.28 -5.46 21.92
N PRO A 9 -4.17 -5.68 22.67
CA PRO A 9 -3.75 -4.73 23.70
C PRO A 9 -3.36 -3.40 23.10
N ARG A 10 -3.69 -2.31 23.80
CA ARG A 10 -3.35 -0.94 23.37
C ARG A 10 -1.84 -0.69 23.35
N PHE A 11 -1.09 -1.38 24.18
CA PHE A 11 0.37 -1.32 24.28
C PHE A 11 0.96 -2.70 24.05
N GLY A 12 2.15 -2.77 23.47
CA GLY A 12 2.88 -4.02 23.31
C GLY A 12 3.08 -4.73 24.64
N LEU A 13 2.97 -6.06 24.64
CA LEU A 13 3.24 -6.88 25.82
C LEU A 13 4.77 -7.02 25.98
N SER A 14 5.25 -6.96 27.23
CA SER A 14 6.66 -7.24 27.51
C SER A 14 6.97 -8.73 27.33
N ALA A 15 7.96 -9.05 26.52
CA ALA A 15 8.37 -10.43 26.24
C ALA A 15 8.74 -11.19 27.52
N GLY A 16 8.42 -12.48 27.57
CA GLY A 16 8.70 -13.34 28.70
C GLY A 16 7.91 -13.05 29.97
N GLN A 17 6.95 -12.13 29.95
CA GLN A 17 6.06 -11.85 31.07
C GLN A 17 4.77 -12.66 30.97
N THR A 18 4.26 -13.07 32.14
CA THR A 18 2.95 -13.72 32.22
C THR A 18 1.85 -12.69 32.36
N TYR A 19 0.85 -12.77 31.50
CA TYR A 19 -0.32 -11.91 31.48
C TYR A 19 -1.59 -12.71 31.73
N VAL A 20 -2.58 -12.04 32.31
CA VAL A 20 -3.92 -12.59 32.46
C VAL A 20 -4.87 -11.75 31.61
N ALA A 21 -5.49 -12.37 30.62
CA ALA A 21 -6.58 -11.76 29.87
C ALA A 21 -7.90 -12.09 30.58
N MET A 22 -8.69 -11.06 30.87
CA MET A 22 -9.99 -11.18 31.51
C MET A 22 -11.09 -10.73 30.57
N LEU A 23 -12.06 -11.59 30.30
CA LEU A 23 -13.22 -11.28 29.50
C LEU A 23 -14.46 -11.20 30.38
N ASN A 24 -15.06 -10.02 30.47
CA ASN A 24 -16.34 -9.85 31.17
C ASN A 24 -17.50 -10.13 30.21
N LEU A 25 -18.13 -11.30 30.34
CA LEU A 25 -19.24 -11.70 29.48
C LEU A 25 -20.48 -10.81 29.64
N SER A 26 -20.70 -10.22 30.82
CA SER A 26 -21.83 -9.31 31.02
C SER A 26 -21.72 -8.00 30.23
N ALA A 27 -20.50 -7.58 29.91
CA ALA A 27 -20.29 -6.40 29.05
C ALA A 27 -20.57 -6.70 27.55
N ILE A 28 -20.53 -7.96 27.14
CA ILE A 28 -20.80 -8.41 25.77
C ILE A 28 -22.28 -8.78 25.59
N SER A 29 -22.95 -9.27 26.63
CA SER A 29 -24.36 -9.72 26.58
C SER A 29 -25.35 -8.60 26.24
N ALA A 30 -24.95 -7.35 26.37
CA ALA A 30 -25.74 -6.21 25.88
C ALA A 30 -25.95 -6.21 24.34
N ILE A 31 -25.23 -7.07 23.61
CA ILE A 31 -25.27 -7.10 22.14
C ILE A 31 -25.93 -8.38 21.60
N THR A 32 -25.89 -9.53 22.26
CA THR A 32 -26.28 -10.79 21.59
C THR A 32 -26.92 -11.93 22.41
N MET A 33 -27.07 -11.94 23.74
CA MET A 33 -27.54 -13.17 24.44
C MET A 33 -28.51 -12.92 25.59
N SER A 34 -29.75 -13.41 25.43
CA SER A 34 -30.78 -13.48 26.50
C SER A 34 -30.76 -14.77 27.33
N GLU A 35 -29.73 -15.62 27.20
CA GLU A 35 -29.76 -16.96 27.83
C GLU A 35 -28.40 -17.47 28.36
N MET A 36 -27.70 -16.69 29.19
CA MET A 36 -26.66 -17.29 30.04
C MET A 36 -26.74 -16.73 31.46
N ALA A 37 -27.69 -17.26 32.22
CA ALA A 37 -27.75 -17.09 33.66
C ALA A 37 -26.88 -18.17 34.34
N GLY A 38 -25.61 -17.84 34.64
CA GLY A 38 -24.69 -18.67 35.42
C GLY A 38 -23.67 -17.77 36.11
N GLU A 39 -23.28 -18.13 37.32
CA GLU A 39 -22.50 -17.30 38.26
C GLU A 39 -21.07 -16.96 37.87
N GLU A 40 -20.56 -17.35 36.70
CA GLU A 40 -19.21 -16.98 36.22
C GLU A 40 -19.29 -16.07 34.98
N ASN A 41 -19.45 -14.78 35.23
CA ASN A 41 -19.45 -13.76 34.17
C ASN A 41 -18.06 -13.34 33.70
N MET A 42 -16.99 -13.97 34.20
CA MET A 42 -15.60 -13.66 33.90
C MET A 42 -14.89 -14.90 33.36
N ILE A 43 -14.29 -14.79 32.18
CA ILE A 43 -13.36 -15.79 31.67
C ILE A 43 -11.96 -15.23 31.85
N GLU A 44 -11.10 -15.98 32.51
CA GLU A 44 -9.70 -15.65 32.69
C GLU A 44 -8.83 -16.61 31.89
N TRP A 45 -7.86 -16.05 31.17
CA TRP A 45 -6.88 -16.82 30.44
C TRP A 45 -5.48 -16.30 30.73
N THR A 46 -4.66 -17.14 31.34
CA THR A 46 -3.25 -16.81 31.60
C THR A 46 -2.40 -17.30 30.46
N PHE A 47 -1.55 -16.43 29.93
CA PHE A 47 -0.60 -16.78 28.89
C PHE A 47 0.75 -16.08 29.12
N LEU A 48 1.81 -16.72 28.65
CA LEU A 48 3.15 -16.15 28.61
C LEU A 48 3.29 -15.36 27.30
N ALA A 49 3.66 -14.07 27.38
CA ALA A 49 4.03 -13.34 26.18
C ALA A 49 5.28 -14.01 25.58
N PRO A 50 5.25 -14.33 24.27
CA PRO A 50 6.39 -14.98 23.64
C PRO A 50 7.66 -14.15 23.82
N GLU A 51 8.80 -14.82 23.97
CA GLU A 51 10.09 -14.14 23.95
C GLU A 51 10.24 -13.48 22.56
N THR A 52 10.64 -12.22 22.57
CA THR A 52 10.91 -11.49 21.33
C THR A 52 12.23 -12.02 20.76
N VAL A 53 12.15 -12.78 19.69
CA VAL A 53 13.33 -13.19 18.94
C VAL A 53 13.80 -11.96 18.17
N VAL A 54 14.90 -11.35 18.59
CA VAL A 54 15.56 -10.27 17.84
C VAL A 54 16.22 -10.93 16.63
N PRO A 55 15.93 -10.52 15.40
CA PRO A 55 16.62 -11.05 14.23
C PRO A 55 18.14 -10.82 14.33
N ASP A 56 18.96 -11.74 13.85
CA ASP A 56 20.40 -11.59 13.86
C ASP A 56 20.88 -10.49 12.90
N GLU A 57 20.17 -10.32 11.79
CA GLU A 57 20.49 -9.35 10.76
C GLU A 57 19.91 -7.96 11.09
N LEU A 58 20.64 -6.91 10.73
CA LEU A 58 20.17 -5.53 10.83
C LEU A 58 19.03 -5.29 9.82
N PRO A 59 18.16 -4.28 10.08
CA PRO A 59 17.15 -3.89 9.11
C PRO A 59 17.78 -3.37 7.82
N THR A 60 17.18 -3.70 6.70
CA THR A 60 17.55 -3.21 5.37
C THR A 60 16.34 -2.67 4.65
N VAL A 61 16.55 -1.81 3.65
CA VAL A 61 15.53 -1.46 2.67
C VAL A 61 15.45 -2.57 1.64
N ALA A 62 14.32 -3.24 1.56
CA ALA A 62 14.07 -4.32 0.60
C ALA A 62 13.73 -3.76 -0.79
N THR A 63 12.94 -2.69 -0.86
CA THR A 63 12.50 -2.07 -2.11
C THR A 63 12.06 -0.63 -1.86
N ILE A 64 12.27 0.24 -2.86
CA ILE A 64 11.68 1.57 -2.92
C ILE A 64 10.77 1.61 -4.16
N TYR A 65 9.50 1.90 -3.96
CA TYR A 65 8.56 2.14 -5.05
C TYR A 65 8.33 3.64 -5.27
N PRO A 66 8.13 4.07 -6.51
CA PRO A 66 8.22 3.34 -7.77
C PRO A 66 9.61 2.76 -8.00
N THR A 67 9.73 1.60 -8.71
CA THR A 67 11.04 1.03 -9.04
C THR A 67 11.67 1.69 -10.25
N ALA A 68 10.88 2.28 -11.15
CA ALA A 68 11.35 2.98 -12.35
C ALA A 68 12.37 4.08 -12.03
N ASP A 69 13.30 4.29 -12.95
CA ASP A 69 14.30 5.37 -12.89
C ASP A 69 13.79 6.68 -13.52
N GLU A 70 12.66 6.65 -14.20
CA GLU A 70 11.96 7.80 -14.74
C GLU A 70 10.61 7.96 -14.04
N LEU A 71 10.37 9.10 -13.37
CA LEU A 71 9.19 9.34 -12.55
C LEU A 71 8.48 10.63 -12.98
N PRO A 72 7.14 10.69 -12.95
CA PRO A 72 6.40 11.88 -13.38
C PRO A 72 6.60 13.06 -12.42
N GLU A 73 6.58 14.28 -12.94
CA GLU A 73 6.70 15.52 -12.17
C GLU A 73 5.63 15.62 -11.05
N ASN A 74 4.44 15.09 -11.29
CA ASN A 74 3.34 15.06 -10.35
C ASN A 74 3.29 13.78 -9.52
N LEU A 75 4.41 13.06 -9.37
CA LEU A 75 4.52 11.92 -8.44
C LEU A 75 3.96 12.30 -7.07
N LEU A 76 3.03 11.49 -6.54
CA LEU A 76 2.39 11.78 -5.27
C LEU A 76 3.12 11.16 -4.08
N ARG A 77 3.73 9.96 -4.27
CA ARG A 77 4.30 9.23 -3.13
C ARG A 77 5.41 8.25 -3.51
N PHE A 78 6.26 8.00 -2.54
CA PHE A 78 7.17 6.86 -2.51
C PHE A 78 6.72 5.87 -1.43
N TYR A 79 7.05 4.59 -1.63
CA TYR A 79 6.98 3.57 -0.58
C TYR A 79 8.37 3.01 -0.32
N ILE A 80 8.74 2.95 0.94
CA ILE A 80 9.99 2.33 1.37
C ILE A 80 9.60 1.05 2.11
N VAL A 81 9.98 -0.10 1.57
CA VAL A 81 9.71 -1.41 2.14
C VAL A 81 10.94 -1.89 2.87
N PHE A 82 10.79 -2.21 4.15
CA PHE A 82 11.86 -2.69 5.01
C PHE A 82 11.78 -4.20 5.21
N SER A 83 12.95 -4.83 5.47
CA SER A 83 13.06 -6.27 5.70
C SER A 83 12.41 -6.73 7.00
N GLN A 84 12.16 -5.81 7.95
CA GLN A 84 11.58 -6.09 9.27
C GLN A 84 10.86 -4.86 9.82
N PRO A 85 10.04 -5.02 10.89
CA PRO A 85 9.29 -3.91 11.47
C PRO A 85 10.20 -2.80 12.00
N MET A 86 9.88 -1.55 11.65
CA MET A 86 10.62 -0.35 12.01
C MET A 86 9.96 0.42 13.15
N GLN A 87 10.69 1.35 13.75
CA GLN A 87 10.20 2.25 14.79
C GLN A 87 9.79 3.59 14.20
N ARG A 88 8.77 4.22 14.78
CA ARG A 88 8.35 5.58 14.44
C ARG A 88 9.21 6.63 15.14
N GLY A 89 9.28 7.83 14.59
CA GLY A 89 9.66 9.02 15.34
C GLY A 89 10.64 9.98 14.66
N ASN A 90 11.35 9.58 13.59
CA ASN A 90 12.37 10.41 12.99
C ASN A 90 12.42 10.38 11.45
N VAL A 91 11.41 9.83 10.80
CA VAL A 91 11.41 9.59 9.35
C VAL A 91 11.74 10.85 8.55
N TYR A 92 11.11 11.99 8.89
CA TYR A 92 11.31 13.24 8.14
C TYR A 92 12.64 13.96 8.46
N ASP A 93 13.44 13.42 9.37
CA ASP A 93 14.79 13.90 9.66
C ASP A 93 15.86 13.07 8.93
N VAL A 94 15.50 11.82 8.55
CA VAL A 94 16.43 10.85 7.96
C VAL A 94 16.12 10.50 6.51
N VAL A 95 14.91 10.82 6.01
CA VAL A 95 14.55 10.68 4.60
C VAL A 95 14.64 12.04 3.93
N GLN A 96 15.55 12.17 2.97
CA GLN A 96 15.85 13.42 2.27
C GLN A 96 15.65 13.25 0.76
N LEU A 97 15.24 14.33 0.12
CA LEU A 97 15.21 14.44 -1.34
C LEU A 97 16.28 15.46 -1.77
N LEU A 98 17.25 15.02 -2.56
CA LEU A 98 18.35 15.84 -3.03
C LEU A 98 18.17 16.17 -4.52
N ASP A 99 18.56 17.37 -4.92
CA ASP A 99 18.64 17.79 -6.33
C ASP A 99 19.95 17.28 -6.99
N ALA A 100 20.12 17.52 -8.27
CA ALA A 100 21.31 17.15 -9.05
C ALA A 100 22.64 17.74 -8.53
N ASN A 101 22.59 18.78 -7.70
CA ASN A 101 23.75 19.41 -7.08
C ASN A 101 24.02 18.88 -5.68
N GLY A 102 23.21 17.95 -5.19
CA GLY A 102 23.26 17.41 -3.84
C GLY A 102 22.67 18.34 -2.78
N ASN A 103 21.90 19.36 -3.17
CA ASN A 103 21.17 20.20 -2.22
C ASN A 103 19.86 19.56 -1.83
N GLU A 104 19.48 19.67 -0.57
CA GLU A 104 18.16 19.20 -0.10
C GLU A 104 17.06 20.08 -0.70
N VAL A 105 16.04 19.43 -1.27
CA VAL A 105 14.81 20.11 -1.72
C VAL A 105 14.04 20.57 -0.49
N GLU A 106 13.72 21.87 -0.42
CA GLU A 106 13.03 22.44 0.74
C GLU A 106 11.61 21.90 0.86
N TYR A 107 11.27 21.29 2.00
CA TYR A 107 9.94 20.80 2.36
C TYR A 107 9.22 20.02 1.24
N PRO A 108 9.85 18.97 0.68
CA PRO A 108 9.22 18.25 -0.43
C PRO A 108 8.06 17.36 0.03
N PHE A 109 8.06 16.95 1.30
CA PHE A 109 7.15 15.96 1.85
C PHE A 109 6.04 16.58 2.69
N LEU A 110 4.87 15.93 2.68
CA LEU A 110 3.74 16.25 3.54
C LEU A 110 4.07 15.94 5.01
N ARG A 111 4.17 16.98 5.85
CA ARG A 111 4.46 16.85 7.29
C ARG A 111 3.21 17.25 8.10
N ILE A 112 2.44 16.26 8.55
CA ILE A 112 1.19 16.50 9.33
C ILE A 112 1.28 15.98 10.77
N GLY A 113 2.50 15.84 11.31
CA GLY A 113 2.72 15.40 12.69
C GLY A 113 2.57 13.91 12.92
N GLN A 114 2.43 13.10 11.86
CA GLN A 114 2.43 11.64 11.92
C GLN A 114 3.16 11.06 10.70
N GLU A 115 3.70 9.86 10.86
CA GLU A 115 4.30 9.06 9.81
C GLU A 115 3.29 8.03 9.30
N PHE A 116 3.35 7.73 8.01
CA PHE A 116 2.41 6.81 7.35
C PHE A 116 3.04 5.42 7.22
N TRP A 117 2.90 4.62 8.25
CA TRP A 117 3.30 3.22 8.26
C TRP A 117 2.10 2.30 8.05
N ASP A 118 2.35 1.16 7.42
CA ASP A 118 1.39 0.06 7.38
C ASP A 118 1.21 -0.56 8.78
N GLN A 119 0.29 -1.53 8.88
CA GLN A 119 -0.02 -2.18 10.16
C GLN A 119 1.17 -2.98 10.71
N ASP A 120 1.99 -3.57 9.84
CA ASP A 120 3.12 -4.40 10.20
C ASP A 120 4.41 -3.59 10.42
N MET A 121 4.35 -2.26 10.26
CA MET A 121 5.47 -1.34 10.41
C MET A 121 6.65 -1.64 9.46
N GLN A 122 6.36 -2.25 8.31
CA GLN A 122 7.37 -2.59 7.30
C GLN A 122 7.29 -1.73 6.05
N VAL A 123 6.15 -1.10 5.78
CA VAL A 123 5.99 -0.21 4.63
C VAL A 123 5.77 1.22 5.12
N LEU A 124 6.70 2.08 4.76
CA LEU A 124 6.62 3.51 5.00
C LEU A 124 6.16 4.21 3.72
N THR A 125 5.10 4.99 3.83
CA THR A 125 4.64 5.88 2.75
C THR A 125 5.19 7.28 2.96
N ILE A 126 5.98 7.77 2.02
CA ILE A 126 6.46 9.16 1.96
C ILE A 126 5.62 9.89 0.91
N ILE A 127 4.81 10.83 1.33
CA ILE A 127 3.94 11.60 0.46
C ILE A 127 4.63 12.93 0.14
N LEU A 128 4.81 13.24 -1.14
CA LEU A 128 5.18 14.58 -1.58
C LEU A 128 4.02 15.55 -1.26
N ASP A 129 4.33 16.81 -1.00
CA ASP A 129 3.29 17.77 -0.60
C ASP A 129 2.24 17.96 -1.71
N PRO A 130 0.99 17.47 -1.52
CA PRO A 130 -0.06 17.58 -2.51
C PRO A 130 -0.42 19.02 -2.85
N GLY A 131 -0.20 19.94 -1.91
CA GLY A 131 -0.41 21.37 -2.13
C GLY A 131 0.63 21.98 -3.08
N ARG A 132 1.84 21.40 -3.14
CA ARG A 132 2.87 21.82 -4.10
C ARG A 132 2.74 21.11 -5.46
N ILE A 133 2.15 19.92 -5.49
CA ILE A 133 1.89 19.17 -6.73
C ILE A 133 0.73 19.80 -7.50
N LYS A 134 -0.40 20.10 -6.81
CA LYS A 134 -1.60 20.63 -7.46
C LYS A 134 -1.35 22.03 -8.03
N GLN A 135 -1.56 22.16 -9.33
CA GLN A 135 -1.36 23.41 -10.04
C GLN A 135 -2.37 24.48 -9.62
N GLY A 136 -1.92 25.73 -9.57
CA GLY A 136 -2.77 26.88 -9.31
C GLY A 136 -3.25 27.09 -7.86
N VAL A 137 -2.83 26.24 -6.92
CA VAL A 137 -3.09 26.44 -5.48
C VAL A 137 -1.93 27.20 -4.81
N ALA A 138 -2.20 27.87 -3.68
CA ALA A 138 -1.22 28.75 -3.05
C ALA A 138 0.15 28.11 -2.76
N PRO A 139 0.28 26.90 -2.21
CA PRO A 139 1.60 26.32 -1.98
C PRO A 139 2.40 26.06 -3.27
N ASN A 140 1.74 25.67 -4.36
CA ASN A 140 2.39 25.50 -5.66
C ASN A 140 2.87 26.83 -6.25
N ILE A 141 2.04 27.88 -6.17
CA ILE A 141 2.39 29.23 -6.66
C ILE A 141 3.56 29.83 -5.87
N GLU A 142 3.61 29.62 -4.56
CA GLU A 142 4.61 30.23 -3.68
C GLU A 142 5.95 29.47 -3.68
N ALA A 143 5.92 28.14 -3.67
CA ALA A 143 7.11 27.29 -3.51
C ALA A 143 7.44 26.44 -4.73
N GLY A 144 6.56 26.36 -5.75
CA GLY A 144 6.71 25.49 -6.92
C GLY A 144 6.49 24.00 -6.60
N ALA A 145 6.52 23.16 -7.62
CA ALA A 145 6.47 21.72 -7.48
C ALA A 145 7.71 21.17 -6.73
N PRO A 146 7.59 20.05 -6.00
CA PRO A 146 8.74 19.41 -5.36
C PRO A 146 9.70 18.78 -6.35
N LEU A 147 9.19 18.29 -7.47
CA LEU A 147 9.91 17.72 -8.60
C LEU A 147 9.71 18.63 -9.82
N ILE A 148 10.72 18.73 -10.66
CA ILE A 148 10.69 19.57 -11.88
C ILE A 148 11.05 18.69 -13.07
N ASN A 149 10.27 18.76 -14.15
CA ASN A 149 10.53 18.02 -15.38
C ASN A 149 12.00 18.19 -15.86
N GLU A 150 12.59 17.11 -16.36
CA GLU A 150 14.00 16.99 -16.73
C GLU A 150 15.00 17.12 -15.56
N GLY A 151 14.52 17.26 -14.31
CA GLY A 151 15.35 17.27 -13.11
C GLY A 151 15.86 15.89 -12.74
N HIS A 152 17.05 15.84 -12.13
CA HIS A 152 17.62 14.63 -11.56
C HIS A 152 17.58 14.75 -10.04
N TYR A 153 17.14 13.69 -9.38
CA TYR A 153 16.96 13.67 -7.94
C TYR A 153 17.48 12.37 -7.33
N GLU A 154 17.76 12.44 -6.05
CA GLU A 154 18.12 11.29 -5.22
C GLU A 154 17.28 11.29 -3.94
N LEU A 155 16.50 10.23 -3.72
CA LEU A 155 15.83 9.97 -2.45
C LEU A 155 16.79 9.19 -1.56
N VAL A 156 17.18 9.75 -0.43
CA VAL A 156 18.17 9.18 0.49
C VAL A 156 17.48 8.77 1.80
N ILE A 157 17.75 7.56 2.26
CA ILE A 157 17.31 7.01 3.55
C ILE A 157 18.54 6.81 4.43
N GLY A 158 18.68 7.63 5.47
CA GLY A 158 19.82 7.57 6.40
C GLY A 158 19.76 6.39 7.35
N THR A 159 20.91 6.08 7.96
CA THR A 159 21.05 4.95 8.88
C THR A 159 20.41 5.18 10.24
N GLU A 160 19.99 6.40 10.57
CA GLU A 160 19.41 6.77 11.87
C GLU A 160 17.96 6.26 12.06
N ILE A 161 17.33 5.76 10.99
CA ILE A 161 16.06 5.05 11.12
C ILE A 161 16.32 3.70 11.81
N THR A 162 15.51 3.36 12.80
CA THR A 162 15.71 2.17 13.62
C THR A 162 14.58 1.17 13.48
N ASP A 163 14.88 -0.11 13.69
CA ASP A 163 13.87 -1.17 13.78
C ASP A 163 13.13 -1.16 15.12
N ALA A 164 12.17 -2.05 15.28
CA ALA A 164 11.37 -2.20 16.49
C ALA A 164 12.20 -2.52 17.75
N TYR A 165 13.49 -2.87 17.58
CA TYR A 165 14.44 -3.18 18.66
C TYR A 165 15.44 -2.04 18.91
N GLY A 166 15.31 -0.91 18.20
CA GLY A 166 16.20 0.23 18.31
C GLY A 166 17.53 0.06 17.57
N ARG A 167 17.66 -0.91 16.68
CA ARG A 167 18.88 -1.11 15.88
C ARG A 167 18.78 -0.26 14.61
N PRO A 168 19.86 0.44 14.23
CA PRO A 168 19.87 1.30 13.05
C PRO A 168 19.80 0.49 11.76
N LEU A 169 19.40 1.14 10.66
CA LEU A 169 19.53 0.60 9.30
C LEU A 169 21.00 0.26 9.04
N GLY A 170 21.27 -0.89 8.41
CA GLY A 170 22.63 -1.37 8.18
C GLY A 170 23.47 -0.42 7.35
N ASP A 171 22.91 0.12 6.26
CA ASP A 171 23.58 1.05 5.35
C ASP A 171 22.62 2.15 4.91
N THR A 172 23.16 3.31 4.52
CA THR A 172 22.41 4.34 3.81
C THR A 172 21.97 3.79 2.45
N VAL A 173 20.70 3.96 2.13
CA VAL A 173 20.13 3.53 0.84
C VAL A 173 19.64 4.74 0.08
N SER A 174 19.87 4.77 -1.23
CA SER A 174 19.35 5.83 -2.07
C SER A 174 18.72 5.31 -3.36
N LYS A 175 17.81 6.09 -3.91
CA LYS A 175 17.20 5.91 -5.23
C LYS A 175 17.43 7.16 -6.04
N VAL A 176 18.19 7.03 -7.13
CA VAL A 176 18.41 8.08 -8.12
C VAL A 176 17.34 7.95 -9.22
N PHE A 177 16.79 9.06 -9.66
CA PHE A 177 15.79 9.08 -10.73
C PHE A 177 15.79 10.39 -11.50
N THR A 178 15.23 10.33 -12.71
CA THR A 178 15.00 11.49 -13.57
C THR A 178 13.50 11.80 -13.59
N VAL A 179 13.16 13.07 -13.60
CA VAL A 179 11.76 13.51 -13.65
C VAL A 179 11.36 13.73 -15.11
N ILE A 180 10.24 13.11 -15.49
CA ILE A 180 9.61 13.25 -16.80
C ILE A 180 8.32 14.08 -16.70
N MET A 181 7.69 14.32 -17.86
CA MET A 181 6.42 15.05 -17.94
C MET A 181 5.38 14.52 -16.94
N PRO A 182 4.52 15.38 -16.38
CA PRO A 182 3.48 14.95 -15.45
C PRO A 182 2.53 13.94 -16.10
N ASP A 183 2.08 12.99 -15.31
CA ASP A 183 1.12 11.96 -15.71
C ASP A 183 -0.32 12.42 -15.42
N TYR A 184 -1.10 12.58 -16.46
CA TYR A 184 -2.53 12.91 -16.43
C TYR A 184 -3.37 11.78 -17.06
N GLN A 185 -2.90 10.54 -17.04
CA GLN A 185 -3.63 9.40 -17.53
C GLN A 185 -4.20 8.61 -16.33
N SER A 186 -5.52 8.45 -16.30
CA SER A 186 -6.16 7.56 -15.33
C SER A 186 -5.95 6.11 -15.73
N PRO A 187 -5.72 5.18 -14.78
CA PRO A 187 -5.74 3.75 -15.08
C PRO A 187 -7.07 3.36 -15.75
N ASP A 188 -6.98 2.65 -16.87
CA ASP A 188 -8.13 2.16 -17.63
C ASP A 188 -8.13 0.64 -17.72
N PRO A 189 -8.78 -0.06 -16.76
CA PRO A 189 -8.81 -1.52 -16.74
C PRO A 189 -9.40 -2.19 -18.01
N GLU A 190 -10.15 -1.47 -18.84
CA GLU A 190 -10.66 -2.01 -20.10
C GLU A 190 -9.58 -2.17 -21.18
N GLN A 191 -8.44 -1.48 -21.02
CA GLN A 191 -7.28 -1.59 -21.89
C GLN A 191 -6.27 -2.65 -21.44
N TRP A 192 -6.46 -3.26 -20.28
CA TRP A 192 -5.52 -4.24 -19.74
C TRP A 192 -5.48 -5.53 -20.53
N GLY A 193 -4.29 -5.97 -20.88
CA GLY A 193 -4.06 -7.23 -21.57
C GLY A 193 -3.90 -8.40 -20.59
N LEU A 194 -4.71 -9.46 -20.73
CA LEU A 194 -4.67 -10.65 -19.88
C LEU A 194 -3.91 -11.79 -20.59
N ASN A 195 -2.82 -12.30 -19.97
CA ASN A 195 -2.16 -13.54 -20.34
C ASN A 195 -2.61 -14.64 -19.37
N LEU A 196 -3.46 -15.53 -19.86
CA LEU A 196 -4.13 -16.54 -19.06
C LEU A 196 -3.21 -17.75 -18.80
N PRO A 197 -3.18 -18.28 -17.55
CA PRO A 197 -2.48 -19.50 -17.23
C PRO A 197 -3.24 -20.75 -17.74
N ASP A 198 -2.53 -21.87 -17.78
CA ASP A 198 -3.16 -23.16 -18.06
C ASP A 198 -3.98 -23.67 -16.87
N THR A 199 -5.03 -24.46 -17.17
CA THR A 199 -5.83 -25.15 -16.15
C THR A 199 -4.99 -26.17 -15.38
N ASN A 200 -5.31 -26.36 -14.10
CA ASN A 200 -4.59 -27.24 -13.16
C ASN A 200 -3.13 -26.85 -12.89
N THR A 201 -2.73 -25.61 -13.20
CA THR A 201 -1.43 -25.06 -12.83
C THR A 201 -1.59 -23.99 -11.73
N ARG A 202 -0.46 -23.59 -11.16
CA ARG A 202 -0.33 -22.41 -10.28
C ARG A 202 0.43 -21.28 -10.96
N ASP A 203 0.50 -21.33 -12.29
CA ASP A 203 1.10 -20.24 -13.06
C ASP A 203 0.31 -18.94 -12.85
N SER A 204 0.98 -17.82 -12.91
CA SER A 204 0.34 -16.53 -12.68
C SER A 204 -0.57 -16.15 -13.84
N LEU A 205 -1.74 -15.63 -13.52
CA LEU A 205 -2.46 -14.74 -14.41
C LEU A 205 -1.65 -13.45 -14.51
N THR A 206 -1.11 -13.17 -15.70
CA THR A 206 -0.32 -11.95 -15.94
C THR A 206 -1.16 -10.90 -16.63
N ILE A 207 -1.13 -9.68 -16.10
CA ILE A 207 -1.90 -8.55 -16.57
C ILE A 207 -0.93 -7.47 -17.03
N ASN A 208 -0.95 -7.14 -18.33
CA ASN A 208 -0.26 -5.99 -18.88
C ASN A 208 -1.16 -4.76 -18.65
N LEU A 209 -0.71 -3.84 -17.86
CA LEU A 209 -1.43 -2.63 -17.52
C LEU A 209 -1.24 -1.57 -18.62
N ASP A 210 -2.12 -0.58 -18.68
CA ASP A 210 -2.03 0.57 -19.58
C ASP A 210 -1.06 1.66 -19.10
N GLY A 211 -0.58 1.53 -17.87
CA GLY A 211 0.38 2.38 -17.18
C GLY A 211 0.79 1.76 -15.86
N THR A 212 1.45 2.51 -15.00
CA THR A 212 1.79 2.05 -13.65
C THR A 212 0.56 2.07 -12.74
N ILE A 213 0.47 1.15 -11.80
CA ILE A 213 -0.48 1.23 -10.68
C ILE A 213 0.27 1.12 -9.36
N ASP A 214 -0.33 1.65 -8.30
CA ASP A 214 0.24 1.60 -6.96
C ASP A 214 0.25 0.15 -6.42
N PRO A 215 1.43 -0.50 -6.27
CA PRO A 215 1.54 -1.91 -5.90
C PRO A 215 1.19 -2.18 -4.44
N ILE A 216 1.19 -1.18 -3.59
CA ILE A 216 0.90 -1.33 -2.15
C ILE A 216 -0.61 -1.35 -1.90
N ILE A 217 -1.38 -0.57 -2.67
CA ILE A 217 -2.83 -0.55 -2.53
C ILE A 217 -3.55 -1.56 -3.43
N ALA A 218 -2.95 -1.93 -4.57
CA ALA A 218 -3.55 -2.83 -5.56
C ALA A 218 -4.09 -4.15 -4.96
N PRO A 219 -3.41 -4.84 -4.01
CA PRO A 219 -3.92 -6.07 -3.41
C PRO A 219 -5.24 -5.93 -2.66
N ARG A 220 -5.63 -4.71 -2.28
CA ARG A 220 -6.91 -4.42 -1.63
C ARG A 220 -8.01 -4.06 -2.62
N LEU A 221 -7.64 -3.62 -3.82
CA LEU A 221 -8.52 -3.01 -4.81
C LEU A 221 -8.71 -3.85 -6.07
N ILE A 222 -7.86 -4.84 -6.31
CA ILE A 222 -7.97 -5.81 -7.39
C ILE A 222 -8.23 -7.18 -6.78
N ARG A 223 -9.21 -7.91 -7.29
CA ARG A 223 -9.56 -9.28 -6.82
C ARG A 223 -9.93 -10.17 -7.98
N VAL A 224 -9.66 -11.45 -7.84
CA VAL A 224 -10.19 -12.48 -8.74
C VAL A 224 -11.39 -13.16 -8.08
N GLN A 225 -12.45 -13.33 -8.84
CA GLN A 225 -13.64 -14.11 -8.44
C GLN A 225 -13.83 -15.28 -9.40
N ASP A 226 -14.33 -16.40 -8.89
CA ASP A 226 -14.77 -17.54 -9.67
C ASP A 226 -16.19 -17.31 -10.23
N GLN A 227 -16.70 -18.28 -11.00
CA GLN A 227 -18.05 -18.27 -11.59
C GLN A 227 -19.19 -18.19 -10.57
N ASN A 228 -18.93 -18.48 -9.28
CA ASN A 228 -19.90 -18.40 -8.21
C ASN A 228 -19.80 -17.06 -7.46
N GLY A 229 -18.91 -16.15 -7.87
CA GLY A 229 -18.63 -14.89 -7.22
C GLY A 229 -17.78 -15.02 -5.95
N GLN A 230 -17.16 -16.19 -5.71
CA GLN A 230 -16.27 -16.40 -4.57
C GLN A 230 -14.87 -15.86 -4.89
N SER A 231 -14.24 -15.21 -3.91
CA SER A 231 -12.88 -14.70 -4.07
C SER A 231 -11.89 -15.86 -4.20
N VAL A 232 -11.04 -15.80 -5.24
CA VAL A 232 -9.92 -16.71 -5.45
C VAL A 232 -8.70 -16.12 -4.74
N PRO A 233 -8.13 -16.81 -3.73
CA PRO A 233 -6.94 -16.33 -3.05
C PRO A 233 -5.73 -16.34 -4.00
N VAL A 234 -5.09 -15.17 -4.16
CA VAL A 234 -3.91 -14.96 -4.99
C VAL A 234 -2.85 -14.17 -4.23
N THR A 235 -1.59 -14.33 -4.61
CA THR A 235 -0.51 -13.42 -4.25
C THR A 235 -0.22 -12.48 -5.39
N TYR A 236 0.24 -11.26 -5.06
CA TYR A 236 0.48 -10.19 -6.00
C TYR A 236 1.98 -9.96 -6.12
N SER A 237 2.47 -9.81 -7.34
CA SER A 237 3.81 -9.30 -7.61
C SER A 237 3.79 -8.45 -8.87
N PHE A 238 4.73 -7.51 -8.94
CA PHE A 238 4.85 -6.57 -10.04
C PHE A 238 6.21 -6.70 -10.68
N THR A 239 6.27 -6.48 -11.98
CA THR A 239 7.50 -6.40 -12.77
C THR A 239 7.37 -5.26 -13.80
N ASP A 240 8.42 -5.02 -14.57
CA ASP A 240 8.43 -4.01 -15.62
C ASP A 240 8.00 -2.63 -15.10
N ASP A 241 8.69 -2.17 -14.05
CA ASP A 241 8.43 -0.89 -13.38
C ASP A 241 6.95 -0.69 -12.99
N GLU A 242 6.35 -1.74 -12.40
CA GLU A 242 4.95 -1.82 -11.98
C GLU A 242 3.90 -1.74 -13.12
N GLN A 243 4.31 -1.94 -14.37
CA GLN A 243 3.41 -2.01 -15.52
C GLN A 243 2.87 -3.42 -15.79
N MET A 244 3.41 -4.43 -15.12
CA MET A 244 2.97 -5.81 -15.25
C MET A 244 2.62 -6.40 -13.90
N LEU A 245 1.36 -6.79 -13.73
CA LEU A 245 0.83 -7.41 -12.50
C LEU A 245 0.72 -8.92 -12.69
N HIS A 246 1.27 -9.68 -11.75
CA HIS A 246 1.17 -11.14 -11.68
C HIS A 246 0.30 -11.55 -10.49
N LEU A 247 -0.77 -12.29 -10.77
CA LEU A 247 -1.67 -12.87 -9.78
C LEU A 247 -1.45 -14.38 -9.72
N THR A 248 -0.69 -14.84 -8.71
CA THR A 248 -0.37 -16.25 -8.53
C THR A 248 -1.36 -16.89 -7.57
N PRO A 249 -2.13 -17.92 -7.97
CA PRO A 249 -3.15 -18.50 -7.13
C PRO A 249 -2.54 -19.36 -6.00
N VAL A 250 -3.18 -19.35 -4.84
CA VAL A 250 -2.80 -20.23 -3.72
C VAL A 250 -3.07 -21.69 -4.05
N GLN A 251 -4.15 -21.98 -4.80
CA GLN A 251 -4.51 -23.29 -5.33
C GLN A 251 -4.48 -23.25 -6.85
N ALA A 252 -4.24 -24.40 -7.49
CA ALA A 252 -4.24 -24.49 -8.95
C ALA A 252 -5.55 -23.99 -9.56
N TRP A 253 -5.46 -23.32 -10.71
CA TRP A 253 -6.60 -22.84 -11.46
C TRP A 253 -7.51 -24.00 -11.90
N ALA A 254 -8.76 -23.93 -11.55
CA ALA A 254 -9.74 -24.89 -12.09
C ALA A 254 -10.20 -24.45 -13.49
N ASN A 255 -10.69 -25.41 -14.29
CA ASN A 255 -11.40 -25.07 -15.52
C ASN A 255 -12.68 -24.30 -15.17
N GLY A 256 -12.90 -23.13 -15.77
CA GLY A 256 -14.09 -22.34 -15.51
C GLY A 256 -13.95 -20.87 -15.87
N ARG A 257 -15.05 -20.15 -15.62
CA ARG A 257 -15.12 -18.71 -15.82
C ARG A 257 -14.66 -17.99 -14.54
N TYR A 258 -13.95 -16.91 -14.76
CA TYR A 258 -13.43 -16.04 -13.72
C TYR A 258 -13.70 -14.59 -14.06
N ARG A 259 -13.54 -13.75 -13.09
CA ARG A 259 -13.71 -12.31 -13.22
C ARG A 259 -12.63 -11.59 -12.42
N LEU A 260 -11.95 -10.66 -13.04
CA LEU A 260 -11.15 -9.65 -12.35
C LEU A 260 -12.10 -8.52 -11.93
N VAL A 261 -12.03 -8.14 -10.67
CA VAL A 261 -12.81 -7.05 -10.09
C VAL A 261 -11.85 -5.94 -9.69
N VAL A 262 -11.97 -4.78 -10.32
CA VAL A 262 -11.13 -3.61 -10.07
C VAL A 262 -11.97 -2.53 -9.41
N HIS A 263 -11.53 -2.08 -8.23
CA HIS A 263 -12.22 -1.02 -7.50
C HIS A 263 -11.88 0.34 -8.11
N PRO A 264 -12.86 1.27 -8.27
CA PRO A 264 -12.64 2.57 -8.93
C PRO A 264 -11.70 3.51 -8.17
N THR A 265 -11.35 3.21 -6.91
CA THR A 265 -10.34 3.96 -6.14
C THR A 265 -8.92 3.45 -6.36
N LEU A 266 -8.69 2.51 -7.27
CA LEU A 266 -7.35 2.12 -7.66
C LEU A 266 -6.62 3.34 -8.24
N GLU A 267 -5.41 3.57 -7.76
CA GLU A 267 -4.58 4.74 -8.11
C GLU A 267 -3.28 4.30 -8.78
N ASP A 268 -2.74 5.20 -9.60
CA ASP A 268 -1.36 5.19 -10.02
C ASP A 268 -0.46 5.95 -9.01
N TYR A 269 0.81 6.16 -9.36
CA TYR A 269 1.76 6.90 -8.53
C TYR A 269 1.55 8.43 -8.52
N ALA A 270 0.87 8.99 -9.53
CA ALA A 270 0.47 10.38 -9.57
C ALA A 270 -0.82 10.64 -8.75
N GLY A 271 -1.46 9.58 -8.26
CA GLY A 271 -2.72 9.63 -7.51
C GLY A 271 -3.94 9.70 -8.42
N ASN A 272 -3.79 9.49 -9.74
CA ASN A 272 -4.92 9.38 -10.64
C ASN A 272 -5.67 8.08 -10.37
N ARG A 273 -6.99 8.15 -10.28
CA ARG A 273 -7.86 7.01 -10.07
C ARG A 273 -8.49 6.58 -11.37
N VAL A 274 -9.04 5.39 -11.37
CA VAL A 274 -9.87 4.94 -12.49
C VAL A 274 -10.93 6.01 -12.80
N GLU A 275 -10.91 6.54 -14.05
CA GLU A 275 -11.78 7.62 -14.55
C GLU A 275 -11.71 8.97 -13.77
N SER A 276 -10.62 9.25 -13.05
CA SER A 276 -10.55 10.48 -12.24
C SER A 276 -9.09 10.89 -11.98
N LEU A 277 -8.72 12.06 -12.43
CA LEU A 277 -7.39 12.62 -12.19
C LEU A 277 -7.27 13.17 -10.77
N PHE A 278 -6.07 13.07 -10.17
CA PHE A 278 -5.72 13.70 -8.90
C PHE A 278 -5.56 15.21 -9.05
N ASP A 279 -4.89 15.63 -10.09
CA ASP A 279 -4.71 17.02 -10.50
C ASP A 279 -5.11 17.17 -11.96
N MET A 280 -5.44 18.38 -12.38
CA MET A 280 -5.88 18.65 -13.76
C MET A 280 -4.94 19.65 -14.39
N PRO A 281 -4.59 19.48 -15.67
CA PRO A 281 -3.81 20.48 -16.40
C PRO A 281 -4.46 21.86 -16.30
N GLU A 282 -3.64 22.91 -16.22
CA GLU A 282 -4.11 24.29 -16.13
C GLU A 282 -5.07 24.62 -17.29
N GLY A 283 -6.21 25.21 -16.95
CA GLY A 283 -7.27 25.54 -17.92
C GLY A 283 -8.26 24.43 -18.21
N THR A 284 -8.13 23.26 -17.60
CA THR A 284 -9.12 22.17 -17.71
C THR A 284 -10.30 22.45 -16.82
N VAL A 285 -11.53 22.30 -17.35
CA VAL A 285 -12.76 22.38 -16.54
C VAL A 285 -12.97 21.04 -15.87
N ALA A 286 -12.97 21.00 -14.53
CA ALA A 286 -13.27 19.80 -13.78
C ALA A 286 -14.67 19.28 -14.14
N ASP A 287 -14.74 18.06 -14.68
CA ASP A 287 -16.02 17.35 -14.78
C ASP A 287 -16.38 16.92 -13.35
N LEU A 288 -17.45 17.52 -12.81
CA LEU A 288 -17.97 17.23 -11.47
C LEU A 288 -18.69 15.86 -11.43
N ALA A 289 -18.20 14.90 -12.22
CA ALA A 289 -18.71 13.53 -12.17
C ALA A 289 -18.61 12.93 -10.77
N ALA A 290 -19.46 11.94 -10.51
CA ALA A 290 -19.60 11.25 -9.22
C ALA A 290 -18.26 10.98 -8.54
N THR A 291 -18.23 11.08 -7.22
CA THR A 291 -17.03 10.73 -6.45
C THR A 291 -16.64 9.27 -6.71
N ALA A 292 -15.35 8.95 -6.68
CA ALA A 292 -14.87 7.58 -6.95
C ALA A 292 -15.55 6.49 -6.07
N ASN A 293 -16.05 6.88 -4.90
CA ASN A 293 -16.79 5.98 -3.99
C ASN A 293 -18.21 5.66 -4.46
N GLU A 294 -18.78 6.45 -5.39
CA GLU A 294 -20.11 6.24 -5.95
C GLU A 294 -20.07 5.41 -7.26
N ARG A 295 -18.85 5.16 -7.78
CA ARG A 295 -18.66 4.39 -9.00
C ARG A 295 -18.71 2.89 -8.71
N GLN A 296 -19.22 2.14 -9.66
CA GLN A 296 -19.25 0.68 -9.57
C GLN A 296 -17.89 0.09 -9.90
N PRO A 297 -17.52 -1.06 -9.31
CA PRO A 297 -16.34 -1.80 -9.72
C PRO A 297 -16.35 -2.15 -11.19
N ILE A 298 -15.17 -2.13 -11.82
CA ILE A 298 -15.00 -2.59 -13.20
C ILE A 298 -14.77 -4.10 -13.17
N TYR A 299 -15.40 -4.78 -14.13
CA TYR A 299 -15.38 -6.24 -14.25
C TYR A 299 -14.77 -6.67 -15.57
N ILE A 300 -13.71 -7.48 -15.52
CA ILE A 300 -13.09 -8.07 -16.69
C ILE A 300 -13.30 -9.58 -16.61
N ASP A 301 -14.15 -10.13 -17.48
CA ASP A 301 -14.43 -11.56 -17.51
C ASP A 301 -13.38 -12.31 -18.34
N PHE A 302 -12.94 -13.47 -17.85
CA PHE A 302 -12.01 -14.35 -18.56
C PHE A 302 -12.31 -15.81 -18.25
N GLN A 303 -11.73 -16.73 -19.05
CA GLN A 303 -11.93 -18.15 -18.91
C GLN A 303 -10.59 -18.89 -18.92
N ILE A 304 -10.42 -19.81 -17.98
CA ILE A 304 -9.27 -20.71 -17.92
C ILE A 304 -9.72 -22.11 -18.34
N GLY A 305 -8.99 -22.70 -19.27
CA GLY A 305 -9.32 -24.00 -19.86
C GLY A 305 -10.35 -23.93 -20.98
N GLU A 306 -10.79 -25.10 -21.47
CA GLU A 306 -11.78 -25.22 -22.55
C GLU A 306 -13.19 -24.92 -22.06
N SER A 307 -13.98 -24.28 -22.94
CA SER A 307 -15.40 -23.97 -22.71
C SER A 307 -16.30 -25.19 -22.84
#